data_c4db6bf841d3391e4c7ccbde5e0f0051
#
_entry.id   c4db6bf841d3391e4c7ccbde5e0f0051
#
_cell.length_a   1.000
_cell.length_b   1.000
_cell.length_c   1.000
_cell.angle_alpha   90.00
_cell.angle_beta   90.00
_cell.angle_gamma   90.00
#
_symmetry.space_group_name_H-M   'P 1'
#
loop_
_entity.id
_entity.type
_entity.pdbx_description
1 polymer ?
#
loop_
_entity_poly.entity_id
_entity_poly.type
_entity_poly.pdbx_seq_one_letter_code
_entity_poly.pdbx_strand_id
1 'polypeptide(L)'
;MNRAVRGKKMQTQTKQKEYDSEQVKRSIVQSRVRLLLNHPFFGNLATRLLIKDATDWCPTAAVDGKHLYYNKNFLGALDEKELDFVIAHEVMHCVYDHLERRNTKDPQYWNMAGDYVINRDLISQGIGTMPVSYTHLRAH
;
A
#
# COMPACT_ATOMS: atom_id res chain seq x y z
N MET A 1 -4.77 35.42 22.57
CA MET A 1 -4.87 35.34 22.06
C MET A 1 -5.19 34.64 21.74
N ASN A 2 -5.20 34.71 21.71
CA ASN A 2 -5.46 34.30 21.19
C ASN A 2 -5.82 33.76 20.63
N ARG A 3 -5.92 33.77 20.49
CA ARG A 3 -6.12 33.51 19.80
C ARG A 3 -5.89 32.83 19.20
N ALA A 4 -5.61 33.32 19.23
CA ALA A 4 -5.33 32.84 18.39
C ALA A 4 -5.15 31.79 18.45
N VAL A 5 -5.00 31.53 19.03
CA VAL A 5 -5.11 30.43 18.90
C VAL A 5 -6.23 29.90 18.44
N ARG A 6 -7.04 30.30 18.25
CA ARG A 6 -8.13 29.91 17.84
C ARG A 6 -8.17 29.56 16.47
N GLY A 7 -8.03 30.25 15.69
CA GLY A 7 -8.16 29.95 14.36
C GLY A 7 -7.32 28.91 13.87
N LYS A 8 -6.23 28.77 14.32
CA LYS A 8 -5.40 27.84 13.91
C LYS A 8 -5.83 26.50 14.12
N LYS A 9 -6.52 26.22 15.04
CA LYS A 9 -6.97 24.98 15.27
C LYS A 9 -7.84 24.49 14.27
N MET A 10 -8.66 25.21 13.74
CA MET A 10 -9.54 24.78 12.82
C MET A 10 -8.88 24.40 11.59
N GLN A 11 -7.88 25.03 11.23
CA GLN A 11 -7.22 24.67 10.09
C GLN A 11 -6.64 23.36 10.19
N THR A 12 -6.19 22.96 11.30
CA THR A 12 -5.60 21.67 11.41
C THR A 12 -6.60 20.61 11.22
N GLN A 13 -7.85 20.85 11.47
CA GLN A 13 -8.80 19.85 11.30
C GLN A 13 -9.00 19.49 9.89
N THR A 14 -8.82 20.38 8.97
CA THR A 14 -9.05 20.08 7.61
C THR A 14 -7.81 19.56 6.95
N LYS A 15 -6.68 19.58 7.64
CA LYS A 15 -5.49 19.11 7.07
C LYS A 15 -5.29 17.68 7.33
N GLN A 16 -4.67 16.98 6.41
CA GLN A 16 -4.35 15.62 6.63
C GLN A 16 -3.17 15.55 7.54
N LYS A 17 -3.11 14.53 8.36
CA LYS A 17 -2.00 14.34 9.25
C LYS A 17 -0.77 14.03 8.43
N GLU A 18 0.35 14.59 8.84
CA GLU A 18 1.61 14.39 8.17
C GLU A 18 2.39 13.33 8.92
N TYR A 19 2.85 12.31 8.23
CA TYR A 19 3.61 11.25 8.87
C TYR A 19 5.08 11.34 8.49
N ASP A 20 5.94 10.87 9.36
CA ASP A 20 7.37 10.90 9.13
C ASP A 20 7.77 9.75 8.20
N SER A 21 8.44 10.08 7.11
CA SER A 21 8.78 9.10 6.09
C SER A 21 9.65 7.98 6.63
N GLU A 22 10.63 8.29 7.47
CA GLU A 22 11.50 7.26 8.00
C GLU A 22 10.76 6.32 8.94
N GLN A 23 9.82 6.83 9.68
CA GLN A 23 9.05 6.00 10.56
C GLN A 23 8.13 5.09 9.77
N VAL A 24 7.53 5.59 8.70
CA VAL A 24 6.68 4.77 7.84
C VAL A 24 7.53 3.70 7.15
N LYS A 25 8.74 4.04 6.75
CA LYS A 25 9.62 3.07 6.14
C LYS A 25 9.92 1.93 7.11
N ARG A 26 10.14 2.27 8.38
CA ARG A 26 10.38 1.23 9.38
C ARG A 26 9.17 0.35 9.56
N SER A 27 7.97 0.94 9.48
CA SER A 27 6.75 0.14 9.55
C SER A 27 6.64 -0.83 8.39
N ILE A 28 7.06 -0.40 7.19
CA ILE A 28 7.05 -1.27 6.03
C ILE A 28 8.04 -2.43 6.24
N VAL A 29 9.22 -2.14 6.78
CA VAL A 29 10.20 -3.18 7.06
C VAL A 29 9.64 -4.17 8.06
N GLN A 30 8.94 -3.70 9.09
CA GLN A 30 8.33 -4.58 10.06
C GLN A 30 7.23 -5.43 9.43
N SER A 31 6.47 -4.86 8.52
CA SER A 31 5.44 -5.60 7.82
C SER A 31 6.07 -6.74 7.02
N ARG A 32 7.18 -6.46 6.35
CA ARG A 32 7.86 -7.51 5.59
C ARG A 32 8.31 -8.65 6.48
N VAL A 33 8.74 -8.33 7.70
CA VAL A 33 9.15 -9.36 8.64
C VAL A 33 7.95 -10.20 9.05
N ARG A 34 6.82 -9.57 9.36
CA ARG A 34 5.62 -10.32 9.72
C ARG A 34 5.17 -11.21 8.58
N LEU A 35 5.23 -10.71 7.35
CA LEU A 35 4.85 -11.51 6.20
C LEU A 35 5.83 -12.68 6.03
N LEU A 36 7.10 -12.44 6.22
CA LEU A 36 8.08 -13.50 6.09
C LEU A 36 7.84 -14.61 7.09
N LEU A 37 7.45 -14.27 8.30
CA LEU A 37 7.20 -15.25 9.33
C LEU A 37 5.88 -15.99 9.15
N ASN A 38 4.85 -15.31 8.71
CA ASN A 38 3.52 -15.89 8.63
C ASN A 38 3.07 -16.30 7.24
N HIS A 39 3.61 -15.65 6.22
CA HIS A 39 3.25 -15.94 4.83
C HIS A 39 4.52 -15.82 3.99
N PRO A 40 5.41 -16.82 4.09
CA PRO A 40 6.77 -16.71 3.53
C PRO A 40 6.85 -16.37 2.05
N PHE A 41 5.89 -16.82 1.25
CA PHE A 41 5.90 -16.50 -0.17
C PHE A 41 5.88 -14.99 -0.37
N PHE A 42 4.96 -14.31 0.33
CA PHE A 42 4.83 -12.85 0.18
C PHE A 42 5.99 -12.12 0.83
N GLY A 43 6.41 -12.57 1.99
CA GLY A 43 7.52 -11.94 2.68
C GLY A 43 8.81 -12.02 1.92
N ASN A 44 9.05 -13.18 1.30
CA ASN A 44 10.26 -13.37 0.54
C ASN A 44 10.32 -12.42 -0.65
N LEU A 45 9.20 -12.28 -1.37
CA LEU A 45 9.16 -11.37 -2.49
C LEU A 45 9.23 -9.92 -2.04
N ALA A 46 8.56 -9.60 -0.95
CA ALA A 46 8.57 -8.23 -0.45
C ALA A 46 9.96 -7.75 -0.07
N THR A 47 10.79 -8.64 0.48
CA THR A 47 12.11 -8.24 0.91
C THR A 47 13.04 -7.93 -0.26
N ARG A 48 12.66 -8.32 -1.45
CA ARG A 48 13.49 -8.04 -2.62
C ARG A 48 13.24 -6.67 -3.21
N LEU A 49 12.17 -6.01 -2.80
CA LEU A 49 11.84 -4.71 -3.35
C LEU A 49 12.54 -3.61 -2.58
N LEU A 50 13.04 -2.62 -3.29
CA LEU A 50 13.68 -1.47 -2.68
C LEU A 50 12.59 -0.47 -2.31
N ILE A 51 12.55 -0.05 -1.06
CA ILE A 51 11.50 0.82 -0.57
C ILE A 51 11.85 2.26 -0.88
N LYS A 52 10.94 2.98 -1.52
CA LYS A 52 11.19 4.36 -1.88
C LYS A 52 9.98 5.25 -1.63
N ASP A 53 10.22 6.39 -0.96
CA ASP A 53 9.16 7.35 -0.70
C ASP A 53 8.73 7.98 -2.02
N ALA A 54 7.46 7.94 -2.32
CA ALA A 54 6.90 8.50 -3.54
C ALA A 54 5.69 9.37 -3.23
N THR A 55 5.70 9.98 -2.05
CA THR A 55 4.56 10.78 -1.58
C THR A 55 4.20 11.89 -2.56
N ASP A 56 5.18 12.40 -3.30
CA ASP A 56 4.94 13.48 -4.23
C ASP A 56 4.02 13.10 -5.39
N TRP A 57 4.06 11.87 -5.84
CA TRP A 57 3.30 11.49 -7.02
C TRP A 57 2.41 10.27 -6.84
N CYS A 58 2.67 9.45 -5.86
CA CYS A 58 1.91 8.22 -5.67
C CYS A 58 0.88 8.41 -4.57
N PRO A 59 -0.40 8.22 -4.83
CA PRO A 59 -1.41 8.44 -3.80
C PRO A 59 -1.49 7.32 -2.75
N THR A 60 -1.05 6.13 -3.07
CA THR A 60 -1.15 5.01 -2.13
C THR A 60 0.17 4.25 -2.08
N ALA A 61 0.32 3.27 -2.93
CA ALA A 61 1.53 2.50 -3.07
C ALA A 61 1.59 1.95 -4.48
N ALA A 62 2.78 1.62 -4.95
CA ALA A 62 2.93 1.10 -6.30
C ALA A 62 4.21 0.28 -6.38
N VAL A 63 4.32 -0.55 -7.40
CA VAL A 63 5.52 -1.34 -7.64
C VAL A 63 5.89 -1.28 -9.10
N ASP A 64 7.17 -1.45 -9.39
CA ASP A 64 7.63 -1.51 -10.78
C ASP A 64 8.52 -2.75 -11.01
N GLY A 65 8.44 -3.72 -10.12
CA GLY A 65 9.25 -4.91 -10.24
C GLY A 65 10.56 -4.84 -9.49
N LYS A 66 11.03 -3.65 -9.16
CA LYS A 66 12.24 -3.47 -8.41
C LYS A 66 12.00 -2.68 -7.16
N HIS A 67 11.09 -1.74 -7.20
CA HIS A 67 10.85 -0.84 -6.08
C HIS A 67 9.45 -0.98 -5.54
N LEU A 68 9.31 -0.71 -4.26
CA LEU A 68 8.02 -0.53 -3.63
C LEU A 68 7.94 0.95 -3.32
N TYR A 69 7.08 1.65 -4.03
CA TYR A 69 6.88 3.09 -3.83
C TYR A 69 5.75 3.29 -2.85
N TYR A 70 5.88 4.25 -1.98
CA TYR A 70 4.84 4.46 -0.98
C TYR A 70 4.54 5.94 -0.75
N ASN A 71 3.27 6.19 -0.40
CA ASN A 71 2.85 7.49 0.06
C ASN A 71 2.86 7.41 1.58
N LYS A 72 3.69 8.23 2.23
CA LYS A 72 3.87 8.12 3.68
C LYS A 72 2.60 8.42 4.44
N ASN A 73 1.75 9.30 3.91
CA ASN A 73 0.54 9.66 4.63
C ASN A 73 -0.54 8.59 4.50
N PHE A 74 -0.59 7.93 3.36
CA PHE A 74 -1.53 6.84 3.18
C PHE A 74 -1.13 5.64 4.04
N LEU A 75 0.13 5.21 3.95
CA LEU A 75 0.55 4.04 4.70
C LEU A 75 0.67 4.32 6.19
N GLY A 76 1.02 5.56 6.55
CA GLY A 76 1.15 5.91 7.96
C GLY A 76 -0.17 5.83 8.71
N ALA A 77 -1.29 5.99 8.00
CA ALA A 77 -2.60 5.95 8.63
C ALA A 77 -3.15 4.55 8.82
N LEU A 78 -2.48 3.54 8.28
CA LEU A 78 -2.97 2.17 8.36
C LEU A 78 -2.48 1.48 9.63
N ASP A 79 -3.28 0.55 10.14
CA ASP A 79 -2.80 -0.27 11.26
C ASP A 79 -1.93 -1.38 10.68
N GLU A 80 -1.37 -2.21 11.55
CA GLU A 80 -0.44 -3.24 11.12
C GLU A 80 -1.05 -4.23 10.15
N LYS A 81 -2.26 -4.66 10.41
CA LYS A 81 -2.88 -5.64 9.55
C LYS A 81 -3.26 -5.08 8.21
N GLU A 82 -3.67 -3.83 8.19
CA GLU A 82 -3.97 -3.15 6.93
C GLU A 82 -2.70 -2.97 6.13
N LEU A 83 -1.60 -2.63 6.80
CA LEU A 83 -0.33 -2.45 6.12
C LEU A 83 0.14 -3.76 5.51
N ASP A 84 0.01 -4.87 6.26
CA ASP A 84 0.41 -6.17 5.73
C ASP A 84 -0.38 -6.51 4.47
N PHE A 85 -1.67 -6.17 4.45
CA PHE A 85 -2.50 -6.42 3.28
C PHE A 85 -2.00 -5.61 2.09
N VAL A 86 -1.70 -4.34 2.30
CA VAL A 86 -1.26 -3.47 1.22
C VAL A 86 0.07 -3.94 0.65
N ILE A 87 1.02 -4.32 1.51
CA ILE A 87 2.32 -4.79 1.04
C ILE A 87 2.13 -6.08 0.23
N ALA A 88 1.32 -7.01 0.72
CA ALA A 88 1.08 -8.26 0.00
C ALA A 88 0.37 -8.00 -1.32
N HIS A 89 -0.52 -7.02 -1.36
CA HIS A 89 -1.24 -6.65 -2.57
C HIS A 89 -0.25 -6.17 -3.64
N GLU A 90 0.70 -5.31 -3.26
CA GLU A 90 1.67 -4.81 -4.21
C GLU A 90 2.61 -5.90 -4.68
N VAL A 91 2.98 -6.80 -3.80
CA VAL A 91 3.83 -7.93 -4.18
C VAL A 91 3.12 -8.78 -5.23
N MET A 92 1.81 -8.98 -5.07
CA MET A 92 1.06 -9.77 -6.05
C MET A 92 0.97 -9.08 -7.39
N HIS A 93 0.96 -7.75 -7.42
CA HIS A 93 1.00 -7.04 -8.68
C HIS A 93 2.29 -7.37 -9.42
N CYS A 94 3.42 -7.47 -8.72
CA CYS A 94 4.66 -7.85 -9.36
C CYS A 94 4.55 -9.24 -9.98
N VAL A 95 3.94 -10.16 -9.27
CA VAL A 95 3.81 -11.52 -9.73
C VAL A 95 2.90 -11.59 -10.96
N TYR A 96 1.74 -10.96 -10.89
CA TYR A 96 0.80 -11.00 -11.98
C TYR A 96 1.33 -10.28 -13.22
N ASP A 97 2.00 -9.16 -13.05
CA ASP A 97 2.58 -8.46 -14.16
C ASP A 97 3.60 -9.32 -14.88
N HIS A 98 4.43 -10.00 -14.13
CA HIS A 98 5.45 -10.84 -14.70
C HIS A 98 4.84 -11.98 -15.49
N LEU A 99 3.81 -12.61 -14.96
CA LEU A 99 3.20 -13.74 -15.61
C LEU A 99 2.34 -13.38 -16.80
N GLU A 100 1.61 -12.30 -16.70
CA GLU A 100 0.60 -11.95 -17.70
C GLU A 100 0.94 -10.83 -18.65
N ARG A 101 2.08 -10.25 -18.52
CA ARG A 101 2.39 -9.11 -19.32
C ARG A 101 2.28 -9.36 -20.81
N ARG A 102 2.56 -10.53 -21.27
CA ARG A 102 2.46 -10.82 -22.66
C ARG A 102 1.06 -11.00 -23.18
N ASN A 103 0.12 -11.23 -22.31
CA ASN A 103 -1.25 -11.46 -22.71
C ASN A 103 -2.12 -10.26 -22.53
N THR A 104 -1.56 -9.13 -22.16
CA THR A 104 -2.33 -7.96 -21.86
C THR A 104 -2.98 -7.37 -23.06
N LYS A 105 -4.22 -6.99 -22.95
CA LYS A 105 -4.92 -6.37 -24.03
C LYS A 105 -5.13 -4.91 -23.69
N ASP A 106 -5.93 -4.61 -22.72
CA ASP A 106 -6.23 -3.25 -22.30
C ASP A 106 -5.62 -3.08 -20.92
N PRO A 107 -4.54 -2.31 -20.78
CA PRO A 107 -3.87 -2.21 -19.49
C PRO A 107 -4.75 -1.71 -18.36
N GLN A 108 -5.66 -0.80 -18.65
CA GLN A 108 -6.50 -0.28 -17.59
C GLN A 108 -7.49 -1.34 -17.11
N TYR A 109 -8.12 -2.03 -18.03
CA TYR A 109 -9.06 -3.08 -17.66
C TYR A 109 -8.33 -4.20 -16.92
N TRP A 110 -7.15 -4.55 -17.39
CA TRP A 110 -6.37 -5.59 -16.77
C TRP A 110 -6.02 -5.25 -15.33
N ASN A 111 -5.67 -3.98 -15.08
CA ASN A 111 -5.32 -3.56 -13.74
C ASN A 111 -6.52 -3.66 -12.80
N MET A 112 -7.71 -3.30 -13.28
CA MET A 112 -8.90 -3.39 -12.45
C MET A 112 -9.21 -4.84 -12.10
N ALA A 113 -9.13 -5.70 -13.07
CA ALA A 113 -9.40 -7.12 -12.83
C ALA A 113 -8.36 -7.70 -11.91
N GLY A 114 -7.11 -7.29 -12.07
CA GLY A 114 -6.03 -7.75 -11.22
C GLY A 114 -6.23 -7.37 -9.77
N ASP A 115 -6.65 -6.13 -9.52
CA ASP A 115 -6.89 -5.68 -8.16
C ASP A 115 -7.97 -6.51 -7.49
N TYR A 116 -9.04 -6.80 -8.22
CA TYR A 116 -10.15 -7.57 -7.68
C TYR A 116 -9.71 -8.99 -7.32
N VAL A 117 -8.99 -9.64 -8.22
CA VAL A 117 -8.54 -11.01 -7.99
C VAL A 117 -7.53 -11.05 -6.85
N ILE A 118 -6.60 -10.11 -6.82
CA ILE A 118 -5.60 -10.06 -5.78
C ILE A 118 -6.26 -9.89 -4.42
N ASN A 119 -7.17 -8.94 -4.31
CA ASN A 119 -7.82 -8.70 -3.02
C ASN A 119 -8.58 -9.94 -2.56
N ARG A 120 -9.27 -10.60 -3.47
CA ARG A 120 -10.02 -11.79 -3.12
C ARG A 120 -9.10 -12.90 -2.64
N ASP A 121 -7.97 -13.08 -3.31
CA ASP A 121 -7.03 -14.11 -2.92
C ASP A 121 -6.42 -13.84 -1.55
N LEU A 122 -6.04 -12.59 -1.29
CA LEU A 122 -5.45 -12.26 -0.01
C LEU A 122 -6.44 -12.44 1.13
N ILE A 123 -7.69 -12.06 0.90
CA ILE A 123 -8.72 -12.24 1.91
C ILE A 123 -8.91 -13.72 2.18
N SER A 124 -8.95 -14.55 1.15
CA SER A 124 -9.18 -15.97 1.34
C SER A 124 -8.01 -16.63 2.06
N GLN A 125 -6.82 -16.09 1.94
CA GLN A 125 -5.67 -16.64 2.65
C GLN A 125 -5.47 -16.03 4.03
N GLY A 126 -6.33 -15.10 4.40
CA GLY A 126 -6.25 -14.51 5.74
C GLY A 126 -5.06 -13.59 5.94
N ILE A 127 -4.59 -12.93 4.89
CA ILE A 127 -3.45 -12.05 4.99
C ILE A 127 -3.89 -10.64 5.32
N GLY A 128 -3.65 -10.22 6.54
CA GLY A 128 -3.94 -8.86 6.97
C GLY A 128 -5.43 -8.51 6.90
N THR A 129 -5.71 -7.24 6.79
CA THR A 129 -7.07 -6.72 6.72
C THR A 129 -7.15 -5.71 5.57
N MET A 130 -8.11 -5.88 4.68
CA MET A 130 -8.23 -4.99 3.55
C MET A 130 -8.68 -3.60 4.01
N PRO A 131 -7.93 -2.56 3.70
CA PRO A 131 -8.34 -1.21 4.06
C PRO A 131 -9.60 -0.82 3.30
N VAL A 132 -10.42 0.01 3.92
CA VAL A 132 -11.64 0.46 3.28
C VAL A 132 -11.36 1.12 1.94
N SER A 133 -10.28 1.89 1.86
CA SER A 133 -9.95 2.56 0.62
C SER A 133 -9.68 1.60 -0.52
N TYR A 134 -9.26 0.37 -0.24
CA TYR A 134 -8.97 -0.58 -1.29
C TYR A 134 -10.24 -1.17 -1.90
N THR A 135 -11.37 -1.04 -1.25
CA THR A 135 -12.61 -1.50 -1.83
C THR A 135 -13.00 -0.61 -2.99
N HIS A 136 -12.49 0.61 -3.07
CA HIS A 136 -12.86 1.52 -4.12
C HIS A 136 -11.94 1.41 -5.33
N LEU A 137 -10.82 0.78 -5.23
CA LEU A 137 -9.91 0.67 -6.34
C LEU A 137 -10.48 -0.05 -7.52
N ARG A 138 -11.25 -1.06 -7.27
CA ARG A 138 -11.78 -1.81 -8.38
C ARG A 138 -12.91 -1.14 -9.06
N ALA A 139 -13.36 -0.02 -8.60
CA ALA A 139 -14.44 0.67 -9.23
C ALA A 139 -13.94 1.54 -10.36
N HIS A 140 -12.68 1.71 -10.49
CA HIS A 140 -12.13 2.59 -11.49
C HIS A 140 -12.10 1.97 -12.88
#